data_b0a42da29d6dcf078bbd8fd11e6e8e54
#
_entry.id   b0a42da29d6dcf078bbd8fd11e6e8e54
#
_cell.length_a   1.000
_cell.length_b   1.000
_cell.length_c   1.000
_cell.angle_alpha   90.00
_cell.angle_beta   90.00
_cell.angle_gamma   90.00
#
_symmetry.space_group_name_H-M   'P 1'
#
loop_
_entity.id
_entity.type
_entity.pdbx_description
1 polymer ?
#
loop_
_entity_poly.entity_id
_entity_poly.type
_entity_poly.pdbx_seq_one_letter_code
_entity_poly.pdbx_strand_id
1 'polypeptide(L)'
;EWAERNQNSALTWCLGSQFWARQPHRIGYNAKFGILLDMVGAEGAVFNREGTSMNYAPSVVEKLWTAAEKLGHGNYFQTAVTPETIDDNLFVSEFGGIPSANIVHYQVQVLPMGYGPFHHTHADNLDIISTETLEAVGSTVLDVVWND
;
A
#
# COMPACT_ATOMS: atom_id res chain seq x y z
N GLU A 1 12.14 -12.49 5.23
CA GLU A 1 13.22 -13.15 5.99
C GLU A 1 14.60 -12.93 5.36
N TRP A 2 14.78 -13.14 4.03
CA TRP A 2 16.07 -12.90 3.38
C TRP A 2 16.40 -11.41 3.29
N ALA A 3 15.42 -10.57 3.03
CA ALA A 3 15.54 -9.13 2.98
C ALA A 3 15.96 -8.55 4.35
N GLU A 4 15.37 -9.02 5.43
CA GLU A 4 15.71 -8.59 6.78
C GLU A 4 17.19 -8.87 7.15
N ARG A 5 17.77 -9.91 6.57
CA ARG A 5 19.20 -10.22 6.75
C ARG A 5 20.13 -9.35 5.90
N ASN A 6 19.60 -8.70 4.86
CA ASN A 6 20.37 -7.93 3.88
C ASN A 6 19.83 -6.49 3.75
N GLN A 7 19.54 -5.85 4.86
CA GLN A 7 18.87 -4.53 4.96
C GLN A 7 19.54 -3.37 4.20
N ASN A 8 20.73 -3.57 3.66
CA ASN A 8 21.51 -2.52 3.00
C ASN A 8 21.16 -2.33 1.51
N SER A 9 20.18 -3.07 0.97
CA SER A 9 19.81 -2.97 -0.45
C SER A 9 18.32 -3.13 -0.63
N ALA A 10 17.64 -2.13 -1.20
CA ALA A 10 16.24 -2.21 -1.59
C ALA A 10 15.95 -3.42 -2.49
N LEU A 11 16.91 -3.81 -3.33
CA LEU A 11 16.78 -4.95 -4.25
C LEU A 11 16.71 -6.32 -3.57
N THR A 12 16.85 -6.39 -2.26
CA THR A 12 16.68 -7.65 -1.50
C THR A 12 15.24 -7.84 -1.00
N TRP A 13 14.39 -6.82 -1.15
CA TRP A 13 12.98 -6.84 -0.75
C TRP A 13 12.08 -7.17 -1.92
N CYS A 14 10.87 -7.69 -1.64
CA CYS A 14 9.80 -7.87 -2.61
C CYS A 14 10.25 -8.63 -3.88
N LEU A 15 11.02 -9.70 -3.72
CA LEU A 15 11.62 -10.46 -4.84
C LEU A 15 10.58 -11.02 -5.80
N GLY A 16 9.38 -11.38 -5.29
CA GLY A 16 8.27 -11.88 -6.12
C GLY A 16 7.76 -10.83 -7.08
N SER A 17 7.45 -9.64 -6.59
CA SER A 17 6.99 -8.52 -7.42
C SER A 17 8.07 -8.00 -8.35
N GLN A 18 9.33 -7.98 -7.92
CA GLN A 18 10.46 -7.68 -8.80
C GLN A 18 10.55 -8.64 -10.00
N PHE A 19 10.39 -9.94 -9.72
CA PHE A 19 10.39 -10.96 -10.79
C PHE A 19 9.18 -10.77 -11.72
N TRP A 20 7.98 -10.66 -11.16
CA TRP A 20 6.75 -10.48 -11.93
C TRP A 20 6.77 -9.21 -12.76
N ALA A 21 7.24 -8.10 -12.22
CA ALA A 21 7.29 -6.83 -12.92
C ALA A 21 8.22 -6.85 -14.15
N ARG A 22 9.31 -7.62 -14.08
CA ARG A 22 10.21 -7.81 -15.23
C ARG A 22 9.74 -8.88 -16.22
N GLN A 23 8.95 -9.85 -15.74
CA GLN A 23 8.45 -10.99 -16.53
C GLN A 23 6.97 -11.25 -16.21
N PRO A 24 6.05 -10.37 -16.66
CA PRO A 24 4.63 -10.56 -16.41
C PRO A 24 4.14 -11.89 -16.97
N HIS A 25 3.12 -12.47 -16.33
CA HIS A 25 2.51 -13.75 -16.71
C HIS A 25 1.92 -13.80 -18.12
N ARG A 26 1.81 -12.67 -18.81
CA ARG A 26 1.37 -12.53 -20.19
C ARG A 26 2.30 -11.61 -20.96
N ILE A 27 2.67 -11.98 -22.17
CA ILE A 27 3.39 -11.11 -23.10
C ILE A 27 2.49 -9.91 -23.43
N GLY A 28 3.04 -8.70 -23.30
CA GLY A 28 2.29 -7.46 -23.54
C GLY A 28 1.25 -7.14 -22.46
N TYR A 29 1.36 -7.72 -21.27
CA TYR A 29 0.53 -7.33 -20.13
C TYR A 29 0.72 -5.83 -19.84
N ASN A 30 -0.42 -5.12 -19.79
CA ASN A 30 -0.45 -3.71 -19.47
C ASN A 30 -1.67 -3.43 -18.57
N ALA A 31 -1.45 -2.94 -17.38
CA ALA A 31 -2.50 -2.47 -16.48
C ALA A 31 -2.51 -0.94 -16.46
N LYS A 32 -3.68 -0.34 -16.31
CA LYS A 32 -3.80 1.12 -16.18
C LYS A 32 -3.09 1.61 -14.91
N PHE A 33 -3.23 0.87 -13.82
CA PHE A 33 -2.59 1.12 -12.53
C PHE A 33 -2.60 -0.15 -11.66
N GLY A 34 -1.88 -0.10 -10.55
CA GLY A 34 -1.89 -1.10 -9.48
C GLY A 34 -2.32 -0.49 -8.15
N ILE A 35 -2.90 -1.32 -7.29
CA ILE A 35 -3.20 -0.98 -5.91
C ILE A 35 -2.64 -2.10 -5.04
N LEU A 36 -1.69 -1.76 -4.18
CA LEU A 36 -1.19 -2.65 -3.13
C LEU A 36 -2.02 -2.43 -1.86
N LEU A 37 -2.35 -3.50 -1.20
CA LEU A 37 -3.04 -3.51 0.10
C LEU A 37 -2.12 -4.17 1.11
N ASP A 38 -1.49 -3.38 1.96
CA ASP A 38 -0.61 -3.85 3.00
C ASP A 38 -1.06 -3.35 4.38
N MET A 39 -1.15 -4.25 5.37
CA MET A 39 -1.57 -3.93 6.74
C MET A 39 -2.92 -3.19 6.82
N VAL A 40 -3.89 -3.55 5.99
CA VAL A 40 -5.15 -2.82 5.81
C VAL A 40 -6.28 -3.28 6.73
N GLY A 41 -6.03 -4.20 7.65
CA GLY A 41 -7.07 -4.82 8.47
C GLY A 41 -7.08 -4.45 9.94
N ALA A 42 -6.04 -3.81 10.47
CA ALA A 42 -5.93 -3.57 11.90
C ALA A 42 -6.99 -2.57 12.41
N GLU A 43 -7.53 -2.83 13.62
CA GLU A 43 -8.39 -1.88 14.30
C GLU A 43 -7.67 -0.54 14.51
N GLY A 44 -8.35 0.55 14.20
CA GLY A 44 -7.77 1.91 14.30
C GLY A 44 -6.67 2.21 13.28
N ALA A 45 -6.57 1.42 12.20
CA ALA A 45 -5.61 1.70 11.14
C ALA A 45 -5.84 3.08 10.53
N VAL A 46 -4.73 3.74 10.17
CA VAL A 46 -4.72 5.04 9.50
C VAL A 46 -3.86 4.94 8.25
N PHE A 47 -4.42 5.32 7.14
CA PHE A 47 -3.76 5.31 5.83
C PHE A 47 -3.41 6.74 5.44
N ASN A 48 -2.13 7.01 5.33
CA ASN A 48 -1.60 8.28 4.84
C ASN A 48 -1.12 8.12 3.39
N ARG A 49 -0.93 9.22 2.67
CA ARG A 49 -0.43 9.21 1.30
C ARG A 49 1.04 8.77 1.32
N GLU A 50 1.28 7.52 0.97
CA GLU A 50 2.61 6.90 1.04
C GLU A 50 3.57 7.53 0.02
N GLY A 51 4.81 7.83 0.42
CA GLY A 51 5.76 8.63 -0.35
C GLY A 51 6.14 8.04 -1.71
N THR A 52 6.40 6.74 -1.78
CA THR A 52 6.69 6.04 -3.05
C THR A 52 5.48 6.11 -3.99
N SER A 53 4.26 5.91 -3.46
CA SER A 53 3.01 6.04 -4.21
C SER A 53 2.81 7.46 -4.76
N MET A 54 3.16 8.48 -3.97
CA MET A 54 3.10 9.87 -4.42
C MET A 54 4.08 10.18 -5.54
N ASN A 55 5.23 9.51 -5.59
CA ASN A 55 6.22 9.70 -6.64
C ASN A 55 5.85 8.98 -7.94
N TYR A 56 5.33 7.74 -7.86
CA TYR A 56 5.09 6.91 -9.04
C TYR A 56 3.64 6.91 -9.51
N ALA A 57 2.67 7.12 -8.62
CA ALA A 57 1.25 6.96 -8.88
C ALA A 57 0.35 8.04 -8.21
N PRO A 58 0.71 9.34 -8.26
CA PRO A 58 -0.04 10.38 -7.54
C PRO A 58 -1.50 10.46 -7.98
N SER A 59 -1.81 10.20 -9.24
CA SER A 59 -3.19 10.19 -9.75
C SER A 59 -4.02 9.02 -9.20
N VAL A 60 -3.39 7.88 -8.94
CA VAL A 60 -4.06 6.71 -8.32
C VAL A 60 -4.33 7.00 -6.86
N VAL A 61 -3.37 7.58 -6.15
CA VAL A 61 -3.55 8.04 -4.77
C VAL A 61 -4.73 9.02 -4.68
N GLU A 62 -4.78 10.01 -5.56
CA GLU A 62 -5.87 11.00 -5.58
C GLU A 62 -7.24 10.35 -5.81
N LYS A 63 -7.35 9.39 -6.74
CA LYS A 63 -8.58 8.62 -6.97
C LYS A 63 -9.03 7.90 -5.69
N LEU A 64 -8.10 7.18 -5.02
CA LEU A 64 -8.40 6.41 -3.82
C LEU A 64 -8.84 7.31 -2.66
N TRP A 65 -8.12 8.40 -2.39
CA TRP A 65 -8.46 9.31 -1.29
C TRP A 65 -9.75 10.06 -1.54
N THR A 66 -10.03 10.46 -2.79
CA THR A 66 -11.31 11.07 -3.18
C THR A 66 -12.47 10.10 -3.04
N ALA A 67 -12.30 8.85 -3.44
CA ALA A 67 -13.31 7.80 -3.26
C ALA A 67 -13.60 7.54 -1.78
N ALA A 68 -12.55 7.43 -0.96
CA ALA A 68 -12.67 7.23 0.48
C ALA A 68 -13.45 8.38 1.16
N GLU A 69 -13.14 9.62 0.81
CA GLU A 69 -13.86 10.79 1.33
C GLU A 69 -15.35 10.77 0.93
N LYS A 70 -15.63 10.51 -0.35
CA LYS A 70 -17.00 10.40 -0.89
C LYS A 70 -17.83 9.31 -0.19
N LEU A 71 -17.19 8.21 0.19
CA LEU A 71 -17.80 7.08 0.89
C LEU A 71 -17.88 7.28 2.41
N GLY A 72 -17.34 8.38 2.95
CA GLY A 72 -17.37 8.67 4.38
C GLY A 72 -16.25 8.02 5.19
N HIS A 73 -15.19 7.55 4.52
CA HIS A 73 -14.03 6.86 5.14
C HIS A 73 -12.85 7.80 5.44
N GLY A 74 -13.05 9.10 5.42
CA GLY A 74 -11.98 10.09 5.65
C GLY A 74 -11.29 9.99 7.02
N ASN A 75 -11.90 9.33 8.01
CA ASN A 75 -11.27 9.02 9.28
C ASN A 75 -10.15 7.98 9.17
N TYR A 76 -10.22 7.08 8.19
CA TYR A 76 -9.17 6.10 7.87
C TYR A 76 -8.14 6.67 6.90
N PHE A 77 -8.58 7.42 5.88
CA PHE A 77 -7.73 7.95 4.80
C PHE A 77 -7.35 9.41 5.07
N GLN A 78 -6.16 9.60 5.65
CA GLN A 78 -5.62 10.90 6.03
C GLN A 78 -4.80 11.54 4.90
N THR A 79 -4.64 12.86 4.94
CA THR A 79 -3.99 13.63 3.86
C THR A 79 -2.50 13.87 4.05
N ALA A 80 -1.92 13.49 5.18
CA ALA A 80 -0.48 13.61 5.41
C ALA A 80 0.30 12.72 4.42
N VAL A 81 1.50 13.14 4.07
CA VAL A 81 2.43 12.36 3.25
C VAL A 81 3.44 11.69 4.15
N THR A 82 3.64 10.38 3.97
CA THR A 82 4.65 9.64 4.71
C THR A 82 6.01 9.70 3.99
N PRO A 83 7.11 9.30 4.64
CA PRO A 83 8.32 8.93 3.92
C PRO A 83 8.06 7.84 2.87
N GLU A 84 8.97 7.72 1.92
CA GLU A 84 8.97 6.62 0.96
C GLU A 84 9.16 5.29 1.68
N THR A 85 8.41 4.27 1.26
CA THR A 85 8.55 2.90 1.74
C THR A 85 9.10 2.00 0.63
N ILE A 86 9.76 0.91 1.02
CA ILE A 86 10.17 -0.13 0.09
C ILE A 86 9.14 -1.24 0.20
N ASP A 87 8.28 -1.35 -0.81
CA ASP A 87 7.22 -2.34 -0.86
C ASP A 87 6.97 -2.74 -2.32
N ASP A 88 6.06 -3.67 -2.57
CA ASP A 88 5.76 -4.24 -3.88
C ASP A 88 5.39 -3.18 -4.93
N ASN A 89 4.65 -2.13 -4.53
CA ASN A 89 4.27 -1.02 -5.41
C ASN A 89 5.46 -0.29 -6.03
N LEU A 90 6.58 -0.18 -5.31
CA LEU A 90 7.82 0.41 -5.82
C LEU A 90 8.29 -0.35 -7.07
N PHE A 91 8.45 -1.66 -6.93
CA PHE A 91 9.01 -2.49 -8.00
C PHE A 91 8.06 -2.71 -9.17
N VAL A 92 6.76 -2.77 -8.90
CA VAL A 92 5.72 -2.82 -9.96
C VAL A 92 5.72 -1.52 -10.76
N SER A 93 5.90 -0.38 -10.10
CA SER A 93 5.99 0.91 -10.78
C SER A 93 7.29 1.06 -11.55
N GLU A 94 8.43 0.79 -10.89
CA GLU A 94 9.77 1.05 -11.45
C GLU A 94 10.13 0.08 -12.58
N PHE A 95 9.89 -1.22 -12.38
CA PHE A 95 10.29 -2.25 -13.36
C PHE A 95 9.17 -2.65 -14.30
N GLY A 96 7.93 -2.58 -13.85
CA GLY A 96 6.76 -2.94 -14.65
C GLY A 96 6.17 -1.75 -15.43
N GLY A 97 6.54 -0.53 -15.08
CA GLY A 97 5.97 0.68 -15.68
C GLY A 97 4.47 0.88 -15.38
N ILE A 98 3.94 0.21 -14.35
CA ILE A 98 2.54 0.29 -13.94
C ILE A 98 2.44 1.19 -12.71
N PRO A 99 1.86 2.41 -12.82
CA PRO A 99 1.69 3.30 -11.68
C PRO A 99 0.93 2.60 -10.55
N SER A 100 1.59 2.33 -9.42
CA SER A 100 1.03 1.53 -8.34
C SER A 100 1.04 2.29 -7.02
N ALA A 101 -0.15 2.45 -6.42
CA ALA A 101 -0.32 3.06 -5.11
C ALA A 101 -0.39 1.99 -4.02
N ASN A 102 0.13 2.30 -2.84
CA ASN A 102 0.03 1.47 -1.65
C ASN A 102 -0.97 2.09 -0.66
N ILE A 103 -1.98 1.33 -0.26
CA ILE A 103 -2.77 1.62 0.93
C ILE A 103 -2.11 0.84 2.06
N VAL A 104 -1.40 1.55 2.94
CA VAL A 104 -0.66 0.93 4.03
C VAL A 104 -0.93 1.67 5.34
N HIS A 105 -1.10 0.90 6.43
CA HIS A 105 -1.19 1.50 7.75
C HIS A 105 0.14 2.14 8.13
N TYR A 106 0.16 3.48 8.19
CA TYR A 106 1.34 4.22 8.61
C TYR A 106 0.94 5.53 9.31
N GLN A 107 1.35 5.66 10.57
CA GLN A 107 1.13 6.86 11.37
C GLN A 107 2.41 7.71 11.43
N VAL A 108 2.39 8.88 10.82
CA VAL A 108 3.57 9.77 10.69
C VAL A 108 4.16 10.17 12.04
N GLN A 109 3.34 10.18 13.11
CA GLN A 109 3.72 10.63 14.45
C GLN A 109 4.24 9.52 15.37
N VAL A 110 4.24 8.27 14.91
CA VAL A 110 4.67 7.11 15.70
C VAL A 110 6.11 6.73 15.34
N LEU A 111 7.03 6.93 16.29
CA LEU A 111 8.44 6.59 16.13
C LEU A 111 8.74 5.24 16.81
N PRO A 112 9.75 4.48 16.33
CA PRO A 112 10.68 4.77 15.22
C PRO A 112 10.13 4.46 13.83
N MET A 113 9.08 3.65 13.72
CA MET A 113 8.43 3.30 12.45
C MET A 113 6.92 3.34 12.62
N GLY A 114 6.23 4.05 11.74
CA GLY A 114 4.80 4.35 11.84
C GLY A 114 3.83 3.19 11.60
N TYR A 115 4.31 1.98 11.40
CA TYR A 115 3.50 0.79 11.08
C TYR A 115 2.70 0.20 12.25
N GLY A 116 2.85 0.75 13.45
CA GLY A 116 2.20 0.25 14.65
C GLY A 116 2.98 -0.85 15.38
N PRO A 117 2.56 -1.21 16.61
CA PRO A 117 3.33 -2.08 17.50
C PRO A 117 3.30 -3.57 17.11
N PHE A 118 2.41 -3.95 16.21
CA PHE A 118 2.25 -5.35 15.76
C PHE A 118 3.14 -5.68 14.54
N HIS A 119 3.60 -4.67 13.81
CA HIS A 119 4.40 -4.86 12.59
C HIS A 119 5.61 -5.77 12.84
N HIS A 120 5.75 -6.84 12.05
CA HIS A 120 6.79 -7.86 12.13
C HIS A 120 6.87 -8.59 13.50
N THR A 121 5.75 -8.73 14.20
CA THR A 121 5.65 -9.46 15.47
C THR A 121 4.56 -10.53 15.43
N HIS A 122 4.54 -11.42 16.44
CA HIS A 122 3.44 -12.38 16.60
C HIS A 122 2.09 -11.75 16.98
N ALA A 123 2.08 -10.47 17.33
CA ALA A 123 0.85 -9.69 17.55
C ALA A 123 0.13 -9.32 16.24
N ASP A 124 0.80 -9.46 15.09
CA ASP A 124 0.18 -9.34 13.78
C ASP A 124 -0.55 -10.65 13.45
N ASN A 125 -1.78 -10.75 13.91
CA ASN A 125 -2.64 -11.92 13.81
C ASN A 125 -4.12 -11.50 13.72
N LEU A 126 -5.03 -12.47 13.72
CA LEU A 126 -6.46 -12.22 13.56
C LEU A 126 -7.10 -11.39 14.69
N ASP A 127 -6.48 -11.34 15.87
CA ASP A 127 -7.03 -10.62 17.03
C ASP A 127 -7.05 -9.09 16.83
N ILE A 128 -6.20 -8.58 15.93
CA ILE A 128 -6.14 -7.13 15.62
C ILE A 128 -7.06 -6.72 14.46
N ILE A 129 -7.69 -7.67 13.77
CA ILE A 129 -8.46 -7.38 12.56
C ILE A 129 -9.83 -6.79 12.89
N SER A 130 -10.15 -5.68 12.26
CA SER A 130 -11.46 -5.00 12.28
C SER A 130 -12.16 -5.16 10.95
N THR A 131 -13.41 -5.61 10.99
CA THR A 131 -14.27 -5.69 9.81
C THR A 131 -14.58 -4.31 9.25
N GLU A 132 -14.71 -3.29 10.09
CA GLU A 132 -14.96 -1.92 9.72
C GLU A 132 -13.78 -1.32 8.93
N THR A 133 -12.55 -1.62 9.35
CA THR A 133 -11.35 -1.20 8.62
C THR A 133 -11.27 -1.89 7.25
N LEU A 134 -11.51 -3.19 7.20
CA LEU A 134 -11.54 -3.93 5.94
C LEU A 134 -12.66 -3.46 5.00
N GLU A 135 -13.83 -3.12 5.53
CA GLU A 135 -14.93 -2.56 4.76
C GLU A 135 -14.58 -1.19 4.17
N ALA A 136 -13.97 -0.31 4.98
CA ALA A 136 -13.55 1.01 4.52
C ALA A 136 -12.54 0.92 3.36
N VAL A 137 -11.55 0.03 3.45
CA VAL A 137 -10.57 -0.19 2.37
C VAL A 137 -11.22 -0.88 1.18
N GLY A 138 -11.95 -1.97 1.41
CA GLY A 138 -12.57 -2.77 0.34
C GLY A 138 -13.55 -1.96 -0.50
N SER A 139 -14.46 -1.20 0.14
CA SER A 139 -15.42 -0.35 -0.58
C SER A 139 -14.74 0.78 -1.35
N THR A 140 -13.69 1.38 -0.80
CA THR A 140 -12.90 2.41 -1.48
C THR A 140 -12.23 1.86 -2.74
N VAL A 141 -11.57 0.70 -2.64
CA VAL A 141 -10.91 0.05 -3.77
C VAL A 141 -11.93 -0.36 -4.84
N LEU A 142 -13.06 -0.93 -4.42
CA LEU A 142 -14.12 -1.32 -5.36
C LEU A 142 -14.71 -0.12 -6.11
N ASP A 143 -14.95 1.02 -5.43
CA ASP A 143 -15.44 2.23 -6.10
C ASP A 143 -14.45 2.70 -7.17
N VAL A 144 -13.16 2.72 -6.87
CA VAL A 144 -12.13 3.13 -7.84
C VAL A 144 -12.02 2.16 -9.01
N VAL A 145 -11.95 0.85 -8.75
CA VAL A 145 -11.78 -0.17 -9.82
C VAL A 145 -13.02 -0.25 -10.71
N TRP A 146 -14.21 -0.03 -10.18
CA TRP A 146 -15.45 -0.13 -10.93
C TRP A 146 -15.78 1.11 -11.75
N ASN A 147 -15.35 2.29 -11.30
CA ASN A 147 -15.70 3.58 -11.91
C ASN A 147 -14.54 4.20 -12.75
N ASP A 148 -13.40 3.49 -12.93
CA ASP A 148 -12.26 3.99 -13.71
C ASP A 148 -12.46 3.80 -15.25
#